data_92894dda154328b9b7accf1b0b4954d5
#
_entry.id   92894dda154328b9b7accf1b0b4954d5
#
_cell.length_a   1.000
_cell.length_b   1.000
_cell.length_c   1.000
_cell.angle_alpha   90.00
_cell.angle_beta   90.00
_cell.angle_gamma   90.00
#
_symmetry.space_group_name_H-M   'P 1'
#
loop_
_entity.id
_entity.type
_entity.pdbx_description
1 polymer ?
#
loop_
_entity_poly.entity_id
_entity_poly.type
_entity_poly.pdbx_seq_one_letter_code
_entity_poly.pdbx_strand_id
1 'polypeptide(L)'
;MVTDKLLGKQSVMISLDVDGFLFDRLNQITKAGFNLVEINSTDVKLFTSIKNQYPNLKIGASGVISTSELEECYNAGVDFASSPGFLPSIAQTASVYSMNYFPGVATVSEAMAANSLGFNYVKPYPATLSFCTLLNKCMPKVSILPTDIEFEEIEHFLNLPSVSVVVINNPDIKQLIASMNATQSIA
;
A
#
# COMPACT_ATOMS: atom_id res chain seq x y z
N MET A 1 -10.31 -9.41 6.05
CA MET A 1 -11.01 -10.30 5.09
C MET A 1 -11.12 -9.72 3.68
N VAL A 2 -11.56 -8.47 3.46
CA VAL A 2 -11.57 -7.86 2.11
C VAL A 2 -10.13 -7.48 1.70
N THR A 3 -9.36 -6.97 2.61
CA THR A 3 -7.96 -6.55 2.41
C THR A 3 -7.04 -7.72 2.06
N ASP A 4 -7.24 -8.91 2.66
CA ASP A 4 -6.45 -10.11 2.32
C ASP A 4 -6.67 -10.53 0.85
N LYS A 5 -7.89 -10.33 0.33
CA LYS A 5 -8.19 -10.56 -1.10
C LYS A 5 -7.56 -9.51 -2.00
N LEU A 6 -7.40 -8.28 -1.51
CA LEU A 6 -6.73 -7.21 -2.24
C LEU A 6 -5.24 -7.49 -2.39
N LEU A 7 -4.55 -7.76 -1.28
CA LEU A 7 -3.10 -7.98 -1.25
C LEU A 7 -2.69 -9.31 -1.90
N GLY A 8 -3.53 -10.34 -1.81
CA GLY A 8 -3.27 -11.64 -2.41
C GLY A 8 -2.03 -12.32 -1.82
N LYS A 9 -1.18 -12.86 -2.69
CA LYS A 9 0.08 -13.53 -2.32
C LYS A 9 1.32 -12.69 -2.58
N GLN A 10 1.15 -11.42 -2.96
CA GLN A 10 2.29 -10.54 -3.24
C GLN A 10 2.94 -10.10 -1.93
N SER A 11 4.25 -10.26 -1.83
CA SER A 11 5.06 -9.75 -0.71
C SER A 11 5.57 -8.32 -0.92
N VAL A 12 5.42 -7.80 -2.15
CA VAL A 12 5.83 -6.46 -2.52
C VAL A 12 4.67 -5.73 -3.19
N MET A 13 4.38 -4.52 -2.75
CA MET A 13 3.51 -3.56 -3.40
C MET A 13 4.37 -2.41 -3.95
N ILE A 14 4.12 -2.02 -5.18
CA ILE A 14 4.83 -0.93 -5.84
C ILE A 14 4.04 0.35 -5.63
N SER A 15 4.71 1.38 -5.14
CA SER A 15 4.20 2.75 -5.08
C SER A 15 4.88 3.60 -6.16
N LEU A 16 4.13 4.42 -6.88
CA LEU A 16 4.64 5.23 -7.97
C LEU A 16 4.29 6.71 -7.78
N ASP A 17 5.29 7.56 -7.99
CA ASP A 17 5.07 8.99 -8.12
C ASP A 17 4.52 9.35 -9.50
N VAL A 18 3.82 10.47 -9.55
CA VAL A 18 3.23 10.99 -10.79
C VAL A 18 4.27 11.85 -11.51
N ASP A 19 4.80 11.32 -12.60
CA ASP A 19 5.72 12.00 -13.49
C ASP A 19 5.50 11.60 -14.95
N GLY A 20 6.32 12.09 -15.87
CA GLY A 20 6.22 11.79 -17.31
C GLY A 20 6.41 10.33 -17.69
N PHE A 21 6.90 9.47 -16.79
CA PHE A 21 7.16 8.05 -17.04
C PHE A 21 6.17 7.11 -16.35
N LEU A 22 5.15 7.65 -15.67
CA LEU A 22 4.18 6.86 -14.91
C LEU A 22 3.54 5.75 -15.75
N PHE A 23 3.04 6.08 -16.93
CA PHE A 23 2.37 5.11 -17.82
C PHE A 23 3.34 4.06 -18.40
N ASP A 24 4.58 4.43 -18.64
CA ASP A 24 5.62 3.47 -19.05
C ASP A 24 5.92 2.48 -17.93
N ARG A 25 6.01 2.94 -16.68
CA ARG A 25 6.16 2.08 -15.51
C ARG A 25 4.95 1.17 -15.30
N LEU A 26 3.74 1.69 -15.43
CA LEU A 26 2.51 0.89 -15.35
C LEU A 26 2.48 -0.22 -16.42
N ASN A 27 2.92 0.07 -17.65
CA ASN A 27 3.06 -0.93 -18.71
C ASN A 27 4.07 -2.03 -18.33
N GLN A 28 5.22 -1.67 -17.77
CA GLN A 28 6.24 -2.64 -17.34
C GLN A 28 5.73 -3.52 -16.22
N ILE A 29 5.09 -2.92 -15.19
CA ILE A 29 4.49 -3.58 -14.03
C ILE A 29 3.44 -4.60 -14.48
N THR A 30 2.51 -4.18 -15.34
CA THR A 30 1.44 -5.04 -15.86
C THR A 30 1.99 -6.21 -16.68
N LYS A 31 2.98 -5.96 -17.54
CA LYS A 31 3.66 -7.01 -18.33
C LYS A 31 4.41 -8.01 -17.44
N ALA A 32 4.92 -7.57 -16.30
CA ALA A 32 5.59 -8.42 -15.32
C ALA A 32 4.62 -9.23 -14.45
N GLY A 33 3.31 -9.04 -14.60
CA GLY A 33 2.28 -9.78 -13.86
C GLY A 33 1.92 -9.19 -12.50
N PHE A 34 2.43 -8.02 -12.14
CA PHE A 34 1.94 -7.31 -10.97
C PHE A 34 0.52 -6.79 -11.23
N ASN A 35 -0.33 -6.92 -10.24
CA ASN A 35 -1.73 -6.52 -10.34
C ASN A 35 -2.18 -5.53 -9.28
N LEU A 36 -1.26 -5.04 -8.43
CA LEU A 36 -1.53 -4.14 -7.32
C LEU A 36 -0.47 -3.04 -7.29
N VAL A 37 -0.89 -1.79 -7.45
CA VAL A 37 -0.01 -0.62 -7.47
C VAL A 37 -0.65 0.52 -6.69
N GLU A 38 0.15 1.23 -5.91
CA GLU A 38 -0.25 2.47 -5.26
C GLU A 38 0.29 3.66 -6.07
N ILE A 39 -0.51 4.70 -6.23
CA ILE A 39 -0.11 5.94 -6.91
C ILE A 39 -0.09 7.07 -5.88
N ASN A 40 1.02 7.81 -5.80
CA ASN A 40 1.18 8.96 -4.90
C ASN A 40 0.42 10.17 -5.44
N SER A 41 -0.91 10.10 -5.42
CA SER A 41 -1.81 11.13 -5.92
C SER A 41 -3.22 10.93 -5.37
N THR A 42 -4.01 12.00 -5.41
CA THR A 42 -5.48 12.00 -5.20
C THR A 42 -6.22 12.57 -6.43
N ASP A 43 -5.54 12.72 -7.59
CA ASP A 43 -6.13 13.26 -8.81
C ASP A 43 -7.11 12.27 -9.46
N VAL A 44 -8.38 12.58 -9.39
CA VAL A 44 -9.51 11.81 -9.95
C VAL A 44 -9.38 11.58 -11.46
N LYS A 45 -8.91 12.59 -12.20
CA LYS A 45 -8.76 12.47 -13.67
C LYS A 45 -7.66 11.48 -14.03
N LEU A 46 -6.57 11.51 -13.27
CA LEU A 46 -5.49 10.55 -13.41
C LEU A 46 -5.99 9.12 -13.15
N PHE A 47 -6.69 8.88 -12.04
CA PHE A 47 -7.21 7.56 -11.71
C PHE A 47 -8.20 7.05 -12.75
N THR A 48 -9.11 7.89 -13.21
CA THR A 48 -10.04 7.54 -14.29
C THR A 48 -9.29 7.13 -15.57
N SER A 49 -8.23 7.85 -15.94
CA SER A 49 -7.39 7.51 -17.09
C SER A 49 -6.67 6.18 -16.91
N ILE A 50 -6.07 5.95 -15.73
CA ILE A 50 -5.38 4.69 -15.43
C ILE A 50 -6.35 3.51 -15.45
N LYS A 51 -7.52 3.62 -14.80
CA LYS A 51 -8.52 2.55 -14.75
C LYS A 51 -9.07 2.20 -16.14
N ASN A 52 -9.24 3.18 -17.01
CA ASN A 52 -9.65 2.94 -18.40
C ASN A 52 -8.58 2.18 -19.22
N GLN A 53 -7.31 2.50 -19.00
CA GLN A 53 -6.21 1.86 -19.72
C GLN A 53 -5.80 0.51 -19.14
N TYR A 54 -5.94 0.34 -17.81
CA TYR A 54 -5.54 -0.86 -17.08
C TYR A 54 -6.69 -1.40 -16.21
N PRO A 55 -7.79 -1.89 -16.80
CA PRO A 55 -9.01 -2.26 -16.05
C PRO A 55 -8.80 -3.41 -15.05
N ASN A 56 -7.79 -4.25 -15.26
CA ASN A 56 -7.49 -5.38 -14.39
C ASN A 56 -6.48 -5.05 -13.28
N LEU A 57 -5.85 -3.86 -13.34
CA LEU A 57 -4.90 -3.41 -12.33
C LEU A 57 -5.67 -2.85 -11.13
N LYS A 58 -5.35 -3.35 -9.96
CA LYS A 58 -5.85 -2.80 -8.69
C LYS A 58 -5.00 -1.59 -8.33
N ILE A 59 -5.65 -0.46 -8.15
CA ILE A 59 -4.99 0.84 -7.97
C ILE A 59 -5.38 1.43 -6.63
N GLY A 60 -4.36 1.85 -5.88
CA GLY A 60 -4.50 2.61 -4.65
C GLY A 60 -4.16 4.08 -4.84
N ALA A 61 -4.83 4.94 -4.10
CA ALA A 61 -4.48 6.34 -3.91
C ALA A 61 -3.67 6.51 -2.63
N SER A 62 -2.50 7.12 -2.71
CA SER A 62 -1.69 7.49 -1.55
C SER A 62 -1.75 9.00 -1.30
N GLY A 63 -1.59 9.37 -0.02
CA GLY A 63 -1.58 10.78 0.37
C GLY A 63 -2.96 11.38 0.64
N VAL A 64 -3.98 10.55 0.87
CA VAL A 64 -5.32 11.02 1.23
C VAL A 64 -5.29 11.68 2.62
N ILE A 65 -5.66 12.95 2.70
CA ILE A 65 -5.65 13.74 3.93
C ILE A 65 -7.02 14.33 4.32
N SER A 66 -8.05 14.08 3.51
CA SER A 66 -9.42 14.53 3.80
C SER A 66 -10.47 13.51 3.39
N THR A 67 -11.67 13.61 3.98
CA THR A 67 -12.80 12.76 3.61
C THR A 67 -13.26 13.00 2.18
N SER A 68 -13.20 14.25 1.70
CA SER A 68 -13.55 14.61 0.32
C SER A 68 -12.63 13.90 -0.68
N GLU A 69 -11.31 13.94 -0.47
CA GLU A 69 -10.35 13.22 -1.33
C GLU A 69 -10.61 11.71 -1.34
N LEU A 70 -10.95 11.13 -0.17
CA LEU A 70 -11.30 9.71 -0.10
C LEU A 70 -12.53 9.37 -0.94
N GLU A 71 -13.59 10.19 -0.81
CA GLU A 71 -14.84 10.02 -1.56
C GLU A 71 -14.62 10.19 -3.07
N GLU A 72 -13.83 11.18 -3.46
CA GLU A 72 -13.47 11.42 -4.85
C GLU A 72 -12.67 10.24 -5.44
N CYS A 73 -11.69 9.71 -4.71
CA CYS A 73 -10.95 8.51 -5.09
C CYS A 73 -11.85 7.29 -5.22
N TYR A 74 -12.78 7.09 -4.26
CA TYR A 74 -13.77 6.01 -4.34
C TYR A 74 -14.63 6.12 -5.60
N ASN A 75 -15.15 7.31 -5.90
CA ASN A 75 -15.98 7.57 -7.08
C ASN A 75 -15.19 7.40 -8.39
N ALA A 76 -13.88 7.61 -8.38
CA ALA A 76 -13.00 7.35 -9.53
C ALA A 76 -12.67 5.85 -9.73
N GLY A 77 -13.19 4.97 -8.86
CA GLY A 77 -13.00 3.52 -8.95
C GLY A 77 -11.65 3.03 -8.42
N VAL A 78 -11.02 3.78 -7.51
CA VAL A 78 -9.81 3.37 -6.81
C VAL A 78 -10.12 2.19 -5.89
N ASP A 79 -9.28 1.16 -5.89
CA ASP A 79 -9.52 -0.09 -5.15
C ASP A 79 -9.15 0.00 -3.67
N PHE A 80 -8.24 0.90 -3.32
CA PHE A 80 -7.83 1.18 -1.94
C PHE A 80 -7.25 2.58 -1.79
N ALA A 81 -7.15 3.05 -0.55
CA ALA A 81 -6.53 4.34 -0.24
C ALA A 81 -5.57 4.21 0.95
N SER A 82 -4.61 5.11 1.03
CA SER A 82 -3.75 5.27 2.19
C SER A 82 -3.52 6.74 2.54
N SER A 83 -3.27 6.98 3.82
CA SER A 83 -2.97 8.30 4.39
C SER A 83 -1.59 8.31 5.01
N PRO A 84 -0.90 9.47 5.04
CA PRO A 84 0.40 9.60 5.70
C PRO A 84 0.30 9.51 7.23
N GLY A 85 -0.89 9.71 7.80
CA GLY A 85 -1.18 9.64 9.22
C GLY A 85 -2.58 9.09 9.47
N PHE A 86 -2.95 8.94 10.76
CA PHE A 86 -4.26 8.44 11.15
C PHE A 86 -5.23 9.58 11.47
N LEU A 87 -6.31 9.68 10.70
CA LEU A 87 -7.45 10.57 10.97
C LEU A 87 -8.73 9.74 11.12
N PRO A 88 -9.38 9.76 12.30
CA PRO A 88 -10.61 9.00 12.55
C PRO A 88 -11.73 9.28 11.53
N SER A 89 -11.86 10.53 11.06
CA SER A 89 -12.87 10.91 10.06
C SER A 89 -12.67 10.18 8.73
N ILE A 90 -11.43 10.09 8.23
CA ILE A 90 -11.13 9.36 6.99
C ILE A 90 -11.41 7.86 7.19
N ALA A 91 -10.98 7.30 8.32
CA ALA A 91 -11.21 5.89 8.65
C ALA A 91 -12.72 5.56 8.70
N GLN A 92 -13.52 6.41 9.35
CA GLN A 92 -14.98 6.24 9.41
C GLN A 92 -15.61 6.34 8.01
N THR A 93 -15.20 7.30 7.19
CA THR A 93 -15.68 7.44 5.82
C THR A 93 -15.30 6.21 4.98
N ALA A 94 -14.07 5.71 5.09
CA ALA A 94 -13.66 4.47 4.42
C ALA A 94 -14.52 3.27 4.81
N SER A 95 -14.90 3.17 6.10
CA SER A 95 -15.81 2.12 6.58
C SER A 95 -17.20 2.23 5.97
N VAL A 96 -17.76 3.45 5.85
CA VAL A 96 -19.07 3.69 5.22
C VAL A 96 -19.09 3.22 3.77
N TYR A 97 -18.02 3.51 3.02
CA TYR A 97 -17.88 3.08 1.62
C TYR A 97 -17.38 1.63 1.46
N SER A 98 -17.11 0.92 2.56
CA SER A 98 -16.48 -0.40 2.53
C SER A 98 -15.16 -0.42 1.72
N MET A 99 -14.45 0.70 1.71
CA MET A 99 -13.21 0.89 0.97
C MET A 99 -12.04 0.29 1.76
N ASN A 100 -11.14 -0.41 1.10
CA ASN A 100 -9.87 -0.80 1.69
C ASN A 100 -9.06 0.46 2.02
N TYR A 101 -8.66 0.61 3.27
CA TYR A 101 -7.93 1.79 3.72
C TYR A 101 -6.76 1.39 4.61
N PHE A 102 -5.60 1.94 4.32
CA PHE A 102 -4.35 1.73 5.06
C PHE A 102 -3.94 3.02 5.77
N PRO A 103 -4.33 3.22 7.03
CA PRO A 103 -3.93 4.40 7.79
C PRO A 103 -2.43 4.42 8.04
N GLY A 104 -1.81 5.59 7.86
CA GLY A 104 -0.46 5.86 8.32
C GLY A 104 -0.43 5.96 9.85
N VAL A 105 0.63 5.47 10.48
CA VAL A 105 0.81 5.54 11.94
C VAL A 105 2.27 5.84 12.29
N ALA A 106 2.47 6.76 13.23
CA ALA A 106 3.78 7.09 13.78
C ALA A 106 3.93 6.65 15.24
N THR A 107 2.83 6.16 15.85
CA THR A 107 2.78 5.74 17.25
C THR A 107 1.95 4.47 17.43
N VAL A 108 2.20 3.74 18.51
CA VAL A 108 1.37 2.59 18.92
C VAL A 108 -0.07 3.04 19.21
N SER A 109 -0.26 4.24 19.78
CA SER A 109 -1.61 4.77 20.08
C SER A 109 -2.44 4.98 18.84
N GLU A 110 -1.86 5.50 17.76
CA GLU A 110 -2.55 5.64 16.47
C GLU A 110 -2.90 4.28 15.87
N ALA A 111 -1.98 3.32 15.94
CA ALA A 111 -2.26 1.95 15.49
C ALA A 111 -3.39 1.29 16.29
N MET A 112 -3.43 1.50 17.62
CA MET A 112 -4.53 1.05 18.47
C MET A 112 -5.84 1.71 18.09
N ALA A 113 -5.85 3.02 17.84
CA ALA A 113 -7.04 3.76 17.44
C ALA A 113 -7.55 3.29 16.06
N ALA A 114 -6.66 3.08 15.10
CA ALA A 114 -7.02 2.51 13.78
C ALA A 114 -7.64 1.11 13.93
N ASN A 115 -7.01 0.25 14.74
CA ASN A 115 -7.51 -1.11 14.98
C ASN A 115 -8.87 -1.12 15.69
N SER A 116 -9.13 -0.18 16.59
CA SER A 116 -10.44 -0.06 17.27
C SER A 116 -11.58 0.28 16.31
N LEU A 117 -11.28 0.89 15.16
CA LEU A 117 -12.22 1.16 14.07
C LEU A 117 -12.28 0.04 13.03
N GLY A 118 -11.62 -1.10 13.27
CA GLY A 118 -11.65 -2.27 12.41
C GLY A 118 -10.54 -2.34 11.35
N PHE A 119 -9.59 -1.41 11.35
CA PHE A 119 -8.45 -1.43 10.42
C PHE A 119 -7.32 -2.29 10.97
N ASN A 120 -7.18 -3.49 10.41
CA ASN A 120 -6.17 -4.46 10.85
C ASN A 120 -4.84 -4.36 10.09
N TYR A 121 -4.73 -3.42 9.17
CA TYR A 121 -3.53 -3.12 8.41
C TYR A 121 -3.14 -1.66 8.65
N VAL A 122 -1.88 -1.41 8.98
CA VAL A 122 -1.34 -0.06 9.20
C VAL A 122 -0.05 0.15 8.42
N LYS A 123 0.18 1.37 7.98
CA LYS A 123 1.42 1.79 7.31
C LYS A 123 2.25 2.62 8.30
N PRO A 124 3.33 2.07 8.90
CA PRO A 124 4.22 2.85 9.76
C PRO A 124 4.95 3.94 8.93
N TYR A 125 5.02 5.15 9.48
CA TYR A 125 5.75 6.25 8.86
C TYR A 125 6.42 7.13 9.93
N PRO A 126 7.77 7.19 9.96
CA PRO A 126 8.71 6.44 9.13
C PRO A 126 8.68 4.93 9.42
N ALA A 127 8.89 4.10 8.39
CA ALA A 127 9.01 2.67 8.56
C ALA A 127 10.43 2.32 8.96
N THR A 128 10.64 2.00 10.24
CA THR A 128 11.91 1.48 10.75
C THR A 128 11.73 0.07 11.32
N LEU A 129 12.75 -0.78 11.25
CA LEU A 129 12.71 -2.11 11.83
C LEU A 129 12.36 -2.08 13.33
N SER A 130 12.90 -1.10 14.06
CA SER A 130 12.63 -0.93 15.49
C SER A 130 11.17 -0.60 15.77
N PHE A 131 10.56 0.30 14.99
CA PHE A 131 9.16 0.67 15.15
C PHE A 131 8.22 -0.47 14.72
N CYS A 132 8.50 -1.14 13.59
CA CYS A 132 7.74 -2.31 13.17
C CYS A 132 7.81 -3.45 14.20
N THR A 133 8.99 -3.68 14.80
CA THR A 133 9.15 -4.66 15.90
C THR A 133 8.34 -4.27 17.13
N LEU A 134 8.33 -2.97 17.48
CA LEU A 134 7.51 -2.47 18.59
C LEU A 134 6.02 -2.67 18.32
N LEU A 135 5.54 -2.31 17.13
CA LEU A 135 4.15 -2.53 16.71
C LEU A 135 3.76 -4.01 16.80
N ASN A 136 4.60 -4.90 16.26
CA ASN A 136 4.36 -6.34 16.33
C ASN A 136 4.28 -6.84 17.78
N LYS A 137 5.16 -6.36 18.67
CA LYS A 137 5.16 -6.72 20.09
C LYS A 137 3.90 -6.25 20.81
N CYS A 138 3.45 -5.03 20.55
CA CYS A 138 2.28 -4.44 21.22
C CYS A 138 0.96 -4.90 20.60
N MET A 139 0.94 -5.18 19.31
CA MET A 139 -0.26 -5.47 18.52
C MET A 139 -0.03 -6.65 17.54
N PRO A 140 0.19 -7.87 18.04
CA PRO A 140 0.60 -9.02 17.18
C PRO A 140 -0.46 -9.48 16.17
N LYS A 141 -1.68 -8.96 16.25
CA LYS A 141 -2.78 -9.26 15.32
C LYS A 141 -2.96 -8.20 14.22
N VAL A 142 -2.21 -7.12 14.30
CA VAL A 142 -2.22 -6.06 13.30
C VAL A 142 -1.14 -6.36 12.27
N SER A 143 -1.52 -6.33 11.01
CA SER A 143 -0.59 -6.45 9.89
C SER A 143 0.07 -5.10 9.59
N ILE A 144 1.36 -5.13 9.33
CA ILE A 144 2.19 -3.96 9.11
C ILE A 144 2.59 -3.94 7.64
N LEU A 145 2.40 -2.79 6.98
CA LEU A 145 2.84 -2.52 5.62
C LEU A 145 3.94 -1.45 5.65
N PRO A 146 5.20 -1.82 5.89
CA PRO A 146 6.31 -0.88 5.84
C PRO A 146 6.38 -0.21 4.47
N THR A 147 6.53 1.10 4.46
CA THR A 147 6.48 1.93 3.24
C THR A 147 7.79 2.68 3.09
N ASP A 148 8.17 3.04 1.86
CA ASP A 148 9.44 3.68 1.54
C ASP A 148 10.64 2.79 1.89
N ILE A 149 10.51 1.51 1.61
CA ILE A 149 11.55 0.52 1.89
C ILE A 149 12.50 0.45 0.70
N GLU A 150 13.81 0.53 0.97
CA GLU A 150 14.83 0.30 -0.04
C GLU A 150 14.87 -1.18 -0.44
N PHE A 151 15.29 -1.43 -1.67
CA PHE A 151 15.29 -2.77 -2.24
C PHE A 151 16.08 -3.79 -1.39
N GLU A 152 17.22 -3.37 -0.85
CA GLU A 152 18.11 -4.17 -0.02
C GLU A 152 17.54 -4.49 1.36
N GLU A 153 16.51 -3.76 1.81
CA GLU A 153 15.90 -3.93 3.13
C GLU A 153 14.66 -4.86 3.11
N ILE A 154 14.16 -5.22 1.92
CA ILE A 154 12.92 -6.00 1.76
C ILE A 154 12.91 -7.24 2.66
N GLU A 155 13.97 -8.06 2.59
CA GLU A 155 14.05 -9.31 3.36
C GLU A 155 14.08 -9.05 4.88
N HIS A 156 14.72 -7.97 5.31
CA HIS A 156 14.77 -7.61 6.72
C HIS A 156 13.37 -7.32 7.28
N PHE A 157 12.54 -6.61 6.52
CA PHE A 157 11.17 -6.33 6.91
C PHE A 157 10.27 -7.56 6.80
N LEU A 158 10.37 -8.35 5.73
CA LEU A 158 9.55 -9.55 5.53
C LEU A 158 9.82 -10.65 6.56
N ASN A 159 10.99 -10.63 7.22
CA ASN A 159 11.30 -11.53 8.34
C ASN A 159 10.56 -11.17 9.64
N LEU A 160 9.90 -10.00 9.73
CA LEU A 160 9.08 -9.64 10.89
C LEU A 160 7.72 -10.35 10.82
N PRO A 161 7.24 -11.00 11.90
CA PRO A 161 6.04 -11.85 11.86
C PRO A 161 4.74 -11.15 11.40
N SER A 162 4.60 -9.84 11.65
CA SER A 162 3.41 -9.08 11.27
C SER A 162 3.54 -8.38 9.91
N VAL A 163 4.64 -8.58 9.19
CA VAL A 163 4.88 -8.00 7.88
C VAL A 163 4.70 -9.07 6.81
N SER A 164 3.69 -8.93 5.98
CA SER A 164 3.46 -9.82 4.84
C SER A 164 3.70 -9.14 3.50
N VAL A 165 3.68 -7.82 3.49
CA VAL A 165 3.87 -6.98 2.31
C VAL A 165 4.72 -5.77 2.68
N VAL A 166 5.70 -5.45 1.87
CA VAL A 166 6.45 -4.19 1.93
C VAL A 166 6.08 -3.30 0.75
N VAL A 167 6.14 -1.98 0.93
CA VAL A 167 5.83 -1.01 -0.11
C VAL A 167 7.13 -0.32 -0.54
N ILE A 168 7.46 -0.45 -1.83
CA ILE A 168 8.66 0.13 -2.44
C ILE A 168 8.24 1.29 -3.33
N ASN A 169 8.88 2.44 -3.15
CA ASN A 169 8.57 3.63 -3.93
C ASN A 169 9.49 3.72 -5.17
N ASN A 170 8.88 3.91 -6.35
CA ASN A 170 9.55 4.07 -7.65
C ASN A 170 10.72 3.08 -7.91
N PRO A 171 10.54 1.76 -7.67
CA PRO A 171 11.63 0.82 -7.88
C PRO A 171 12.07 0.76 -9.35
N ASP A 172 13.33 0.36 -9.60
CA ASP A 172 13.69 -0.14 -10.91
C ASP A 172 12.95 -1.47 -11.17
N ILE A 173 11.94 -1.41 -12.04
CA ILE A 173 11.05 -2.53 -12.32
C ILE A 173 11.83 -3.73 -12.89
N LYS A 174 12.89 -3.50 -13.67
CA LYS A 174 13.71 -4.58 -14.22
C LYS A 174 14.51 -5.28 -13.15
N GLN A 175 15.10 -4.53 -12.22
CA GLN A 175 15.82 -5.08 -11.08
C GLN A 175 14.88 -5.89 -10.18
N LEU A 176 13.69 -5.35 -9.90
CA LEU A 176 12.68 -6.02 -9.09
C LEU A 176 12.25 -7.37 -9.71
N ILE A 177 11.98 -7.41 -11.02
CA ILE A 177 11.63 -8.64 -11.74
C ILE A 177 12.79 -9.65 -11.70
N ALA A 178 14.01 -9.20 -11.91
CA ALA A 178 15.19 -10.08 -11.91
C ALA A 178 15.37 -10.76 -10.55
N SER A 179 15.20 -10.03 -9.45
CA SER A 179 15.35 -10.59 -8.10
C SER A 179 14.23 -11.58 -7.75
N MET A 180 12.98 -11.29 -8.12
CA MET A 180 11.87 -12.20 -7.87
C MET A 180 12.03 -13.53 -8.62
N ASN A 181 12.54 -13.50 -9.84
CA ASN A 181 12.82 -14.70 -10.63
C ASN A 181 13.99 -15.53 -10.04
N ALA A 182 15.00 -14.87 -9.47
CA ALA A 182 16.11 -15.54 -8.79
C ALA A 182 15.64 -16.30 -7.54
N THR A 183 14.75 -15.72 -6.77
CA THR A 183 14.18 -16.34 -5.55
C THR A 183 13.30 -17.56 -5.87
N GLN A 184 12.57 -17.56 -6.99
CA GLN A 184 11.74 -18.70 -7.43
C GLN A 184 12.57 -19.87 -8.00
N SER A 185 13.82 -19.65 -8.38
CA SER A 185 14.69 -20.69 -8.94
C SER A 185 15.41 -21.52 -7.86
N ILE A 186 15.30 -21.13 -6.58
CA ILE A 186 15.98 -21.75 -5.44
C ILE A 186 15.01 -22.58 -4.55
N ALA A 187 13.71 -22.46 -4.81
CA ALA A 187 12.63 -23.17 -4.09
C ALA A 187 12.13 -24.37 -4.90
#